data_9c9cb7e1dc808d81084fffd0ab1239d3
#
_entry.id   9c9cb7e1dc808d81084fffd0ab1239d3
#
_cell.length_a   1.000
_cell.length_b   1.000
_cell.length_c   1.000
_cell.angle_alpha   90.00
_cell.angle_beta   90.00
_cell.angle_gamma   90.00
#
_symmetry.space_group_name_H-M   'P 1'
#
loop_
_entity.id
_entity.type
_entity.pdbx_description
1 polymer ?
#
loop_
_entity_poly.entity_id
_entity_poly.type
_entity_poly.pdbx_seq_one_letter_code
_entity_poly.pdbx_strand_id
1 'polypeptide(L)'
;MLSKNQIKRIQSLARKKGRREEGCFIAEGNKLVEDTLSAFECDLLLATPSWIVSHAHESLPKIQEVDEQEMSKVSQLVTPPDVLAVYRIPEYHLNIDTLKKELPVVIIIVYLMS
;
A
#
# COMPACT_ATOMS: atom_id res chain seq x y z
N MET A 1 -9.67 -13.34 6.36
CA MET A 1 -10.83 -12.43 6.44
C MET A 1 -10.42 -11.12 7.12
N LEU A 2 -10.86 -10.00 6.55
CA LEU A 2 -10.59 -8.69 7.13
C LEU A 2 -11.53 -8.41 8.30
N SER A 3 -10.99 -7.93 9.42
CA SER A 3 -11.80 -7.46 10.52
C SER A 3 -12.43 -6.10 10.21
N LYS A 4 -13.50 -5.75 10.92
CA LYS A 4 -14.14 -4.44 10.79
C LYS A 4 -13.16 -3.30 11.08
N ASN A 5 -12.28 -3.48 12.06
CA ASN A 5 -11.27 -2.47 12.41
C ASN A 5 -10.23 -2.31 11.31
N GLN A 6 -9.79 -3.41 10.68
CA GLN A 6 -8.88 -3.35 9.55
C GLN A 6 -9.51 -2.61 8.37
N ILE A 7 -10.77 -2.92 8.05
CA ILE A 7 -11.50 -2.26 6.96
C ILE A 7 -11.59 -0.75 7.23
N LYS A 8 -11.99 -0.35 8.42
CA LYS A 8 -12.09 1.08 8.78
C LYS A 8 -10.75 1.79 8.71
N ARG A 9 -9.70 1.14 9.20
CA ARG A 9 -8.35 1.70 9.17
C ARG A 9 -7.89 1.94 7.73
N ILE A 10 -8.05 0.93 6.88
CA ILE A 10 -7.63 1.03 5.48
C ILE A 10 -8.47 2.08 4.74
N GLN A 11 -9.79 2.11 4.96
CA GLN A 11 -10.66 3.12 4.35
C GLN A 11 -10.28 4.54 4.77
N SER A 12 -9.82 4.73 6.01
CA SER A 12 -9.37 6.05 6.48
C SER A 12 -8.16 6.58 5.70
N LEU A 13 -7.36 5.69 5.12
CA LEU A 13 -6.17 6.05 4.35
C LEU A 13 -6.51 6.68 2.98
N ALA A 14 -7.78 6.67 2.57
CA ALA A 14 -8.23 7.41 1.40
C ALA A 14 -8.15 8.92 1.59
N ARG A 15 -8.10 9.38 2.84
CA ARG A 15 -8.06 10.79 3.19
C ARG A 15 -6.71 11.18 3.78
N LYS A 16 -6.29 12.40 3.50
CA LYS A 16 -5.04 12.95 4.04
C LYS A 16 -4.97 12.87 5.57
N LYS A 17 -6.08 13.20 6.25
CA LYS A 17 -6.15 13.12 7.70
C LYS A 17 -5.87 11.72 8.22
N GLY A 18 -6.49 10.70 7.63
CA GLY A 18 -6.27 9.31 8.01
C GLY A 18 -4.84 8.85 7.78
N ARG A 19 -4.26 9.22 6.63
CA ARG A 19 -2.86 8.91 6.33
C ARG A 19 -1.91 9.50 7.36
N ARG A 20 -2.16 10.74 7.79
CA ARG A 20 -1.33 11.40 8.81
C ARG A 20 -1.50 10.75 10.18
N GLU A 21 -2.73 10.44 10.58
CA GLU A 21 -3.01 9.82 11.87
C GLU A 21 -2.42 8.41 11.96
N GLU A 22 -2.53 7.62 10.91
CA GLU A 22 -2.02 6.26 10.86
C GLU A 22 -0.53 6.18 10.48
N GLY A 23 -0.01 7.21 9.84
CA GLY A 23 1.36 7.22 9.32
C GLY A 23 1.55 6.22 8.18
N CYS A 24 0.50 5.96 7.40
CA CYS A 24 0.48 4.97 6.34
C CYS A 24 -0.20 5.49 5.08
N PHE A 25 0.07 4.83 3.95
CA PHE A 25 -0.61 5.07 2.69
C PHE A 25 -0.82 3.77 1.93
N ILE A 26 -1.72 3.79 0.95
CA ILE A 26 -2.11 2.61 0.18
C ILE A 26 -1.48 2.65 -1.21
N ALA A 27 -1.00 1.49 -1.67
CA ALA A 27 -0.64 1.25 -3.06
C ALA A 27 -1.50 0.09 -3.57
N GLU A 28 -2.20 0.28 -4.67
CA GLU A 28 -3.10 -0.71 -5.25
C GLU A 28 -2.66 -1.13 -6.63
N GLY A 29 -2.76 -2.42 -6.91
CA GLY A 29 -2.47 -2.98 -8.21
C GLY A 29 -1.10 -3.63 -8.30
N ASN A 30 -1.00 -4.64 -9.17
CA ASN A 30 0.17 -5.48 -9.28
C ASN A 30 1.45 -4.68 -9.59
N LYS A 31 1.39 -3.84 -10.62
CA LYS A 31 2.59 -3.10 -11.05
C LYS A 31 3.09 -2.13 -9.98
N LEU A 32 2.18 -1.34 -9.40
CA LEU A 32 2.57 -0.37 -8.38
C LEU A 32 3.14 -1.07 -7.15
N VAL A 33 2.50 -2.14 -6.70
CA VAL A 33 2.99 -2.89 -5.54
C VAL A 33 4.34 -3.54 -5.83
N GLU A 34 4.52 -4.18 -6.99
CA GLU A 34 5.81 -4.75 -7.36
C GLU A 34 6.94 -3.71 -7.40
N ASP A 35 6.65 -2.53 -7.94
CA ASP A 35 7.65 -1.46 -8.08
C ASP A 35 8.01 -0.81 -6.74
N THR A 36 7.11 -0.85 -5.76
CA THR A 36 7.29 -0.12 -4.50
C THR A 36 7.57 -1.00 -3.28
N LEU A 37 7.34 -2.30 -3.38
CA LEU A 37 7.43 -3.21 -2.23
C LEU A 37 8.81 -3.22 -1.56
N SER A 38 9.87 -3.02 -2.33
CA SER A 38 11.24 -2.94 -1.80
C SER A 38 11.62 -1.54 -1.32
N ALA A 39 10.83 -0.52 -1.67
CA ALA A 39 11.13 0.87 -1.37
C ALA A 39 10.54 1.35 -0.05
N PHE A 40 9.46 0.72 0.42
CA PHE A 40 8.75 1.12 1.64
C PHE A 40 8.62 -0.03 2.61
N GLU A 41 8.52 0.30 3.90
CA GLU A 41 8.16 -0.67 4.92
C GLU A 41 6.69 -1.03 4.78
N CYS A 42 6.41 -2.31 4.50
CA CYS A 42 5.05 -2.80 4.33
C CYS A 42 4.45 -3.20 5.66
N ASP A 43 3.39 -2.50 6.07
CA ASP A 43 2.69 -2.78 7.31
C ASP A 43 1.67 -3.91 7.14
N LEU A 44 1.06 -3.97 5.97
CA LEU A 44 0.06 -4.99 5.65
C LEU A 44 0.01 -5.21 4.14
N LEU A 45 0.02 -6.46 3.71
CA LEU A 45 -0.12 -6.80 2.29
C LEU A 45 -1.36 -7.70 2.13
N LEU A 46 -2.36 -7.19 1.43
CA LEU A 46 -3.58 -7.92 1.11
C LEU A 46 -3.49 -8.45 -0.31
N ALA A 47 -3.82 -9.72 -0.52
CA ALA A 47 -3.78 -10.30 -1.86
C ALA A 47 -4.83 -11.39 -2.02
N THR A 48 -5.30 -11.54 -3.27
CA THR A 48 -6.19 -12.63 -3.64
C THR A 48 -5.40 -13.92 -3.80
N PRO A 49 -6.06 -15.10 -3.75
CA PRO A 49 -5.37 -16.37 -3.95
C PRO A 49 -4.59 -16.45 -5.27
N SER A 50 -5.13 -15.89 -6.36
CA SER A 50 -4.46 -15.90 -7.67
C SER A 50 -3.14 -15.13 -7.66
N TRP A 51 -3.12 -13.98 -6.97
CA TRP A 51 -1.89 -13.19 -6.84
C TRP A 51 -0.86 -13.92 -5.99
N ILE A 52 -1.31 -14.53 -4.89
CA ILE A 52 -0.43 -15.28 -3.98
C ILE A 52 0.25 -16.43 -4.72
N VAL A 53 -0.51 -17.19 -5.48
CA VAL A 53 0.04 -18.31 -6.25
C VAL A 53 1.08 -17.84 -7.27
N SER A 54 0.81 -16.76 -7.99
CA SER A 54 1.73 -16.26 -9.02
C SER A 54 3.01 -15.64 -8.44
N HIS A 55 3.03 -15.32 -7.15
CA HIS A 55 4.18 -14.71 -6.47
C HIS A 55 4.78 -15.59 -5.37
N ALA A 56 4.43 -16.88 -5.33
CA ALA A 56 4.82 -17.79 -4.26
C ALA A 56 6.33 -18.00 -4.12
N HIS A 57 7.11 -17.76 -5.19
CA HIS A 57 8.56 -17.91 -5.20
C HIS A 57 9.32 -16.67 -4.76
N GLU A 58 8.63 -15.57 -4.50
CA GLU A 58 9.25 -14.32 -4.10
C GLU A 58 9.37 -14.21 -2.59
N SER A 59 10.38 -13.47 -2.12
CA SER A 59 10.50 -13.12 -0.71
C SER A 59 9.56 -11.96 -0.42
N LEU A 60 8.43 -12.27 0.20
CA LEU A 60 7.36 -11.30 0.44
C LEU A 60 7.16 -11.04 1.93
N PRO A 61 6.65 -9.86 2.30
CA PRO A 61 6.19 -9.63 3.66
C PRO A 61 4.99 -10.54 3.95
N LYS A 62 4.56 -10.57 5.20
CA LYS A 62 3.41 -11.38 5.59
C LYS A 62 2.16 -10.94 4.83
N ILE A 63 1.56 -11.88 4.10
CA ILE A 63 0.37 -11.63 3.31
C ILE A 63 -0.87 -12.06 4.08
N GLN A 64 -1.90 -11.22 4.03
CA GLN A 64 -3.24 -11.60 4.45
C GLN A 64 -4.09 -11.86 3.21
N GLU A 65 -4.56 -13.10 3.07
CA GLU A 65 -5.41 -13.48 1.95
C GLU A 65 -6.79 -12.84 2.08
N VAL A 66 -7.30 -12.31 0.97
CA VAL A 66 -8.64 -11.71 0.88
C VAL A 66 -9.33 -12.20 -0.38
N ASP A 67 -10.65 -12.17 -0.40
CA ASP A 67 -11.43 -12.41 -1.61
C ASP A 67 -11.77 -11.09 -2.31
N GLU A 68 -12.42 -11.19 -3.48
CA GLU A 68 -12.80 -10.00 -4.26
C GLU A 68 -13.73 -9.07 -3.49
N GLN A 69 -14.66 -9.62 -2.72
CA GLN A 69 -15.62 -8.82 -1.96
C GLN A 69 -14.91 -8.03 -0.86
N GLU A 70 -13.98 -8.68 -0.15
CA GLU A 70 -13.18 -8.01 0.87
C GLU A 70 -12.30 -6.94 0.25
N MET A 71 -11.67 -7.24 -0.89
CA MET A 71 -10.84 -6.26 -1.59
C MET A 71 -11.67 -5.05 -2.03
N SER A 72 -12.89 -5.26 -2.50
CA SER A 72 -13.77 -4.16 -2.92
C SER A 72 -14.14 -3.21 -1.79
N LYS A 73 -14.16 -3.69 -0.55
CA LYS A 73 -14.46 -2.86 0.62
C LYS A 73 -13.35 -1.87 0.97
N VAL A 74 -12.12 -2.20 0.63
CA VAL A 74 -10.94 -1.40 0.99
C VAL A 74 -10.32 -0.69 -0.20
N SER A 75 -10.60 -1.15 -1.43
CA SER A 75 -10.07 -0.55 -2.65
C SER A 75 -10.72 0.80 -2.94
N GLN A 76 -9.92 1.73 -3.45
CA GLN A 76 -10.40 3.02 -3.95
C GLN A 76 -10.66 2.98 -5.47
N LEU A 77 -10.37 1.85 -6.11
CA LEU A 77 -10.55 1.67 -7.54
C LEU A 77 -11.95 1.15 -7.86
N VAL A 78 -12.47 1.52 -9.02
CA VAL A 78 -13.77 1.02 -9.51
C VAL A 78 -13.72 -0.50 -9.67
N THR A 79 -12.64 -1.01 -10.27
CA THR A 79 -12.37 -2.44 -10.35
C THR A 79 -11.34 -2.80 -9.30
N PRO A 80 -11.69 -3.61 -8.29
CA PRO A 80 -10.74 -3.96 -7.23
C PRO A 80 -9.52 -4.69 -7.79
N PRO A 81 -8.31 -4.36 -7.31
CA PRO A 81 -7.09 -5.05 -7.74
C PRO A 81 -6.93 -6.40 -7.03
N ASP A 82 -5.96 -7.19 -7.49
CA ASP A 82 -5.62 -8.46 -6.84
C ASP A 82 -4.68 -8.30 -5.65
N VAL A 83 -4.09 -7.12 -5.49
CA VAL A 83 -3.14 -6.85 -4.42
C VAL A 83 -3.25 -5.40 -3.97
N LEU A 84 -3.15 -5.20 -2.66
CA LEU A 84 -3.17 -3.88 -2.03
C LEU A 84 -2.15 -3.89 -0.90
N ALA A 85 -1.24 -2.92 -0.91
CA ALA A 85 -0.24 -2.76 0.14
C ALA A 85 -0.54 -1.54 1.00
N VAL A 86 -0.38 -1.69 2.30
CA VAL A 86 -0.38 -0.57 3.24
C VAL A 86 1.06 -0.36 3.66
N TYR A 87 1.63 0.76 3.25
CA TYR A 87 3.02 1.12 3.53
C TYR A 87 3.10 2.19 4.61
N ARG A 88 4.16 2.15 5.40
CA ARG A 88 4.46 3.24 6.32
C ARG A 88 5.02 4.42 5.56
N ILE A 89 4.54 5.61 5.90
CA ILE A 89 5.09 6.86 5.36
C ILE A 89 6.48 7.05 5.99
N PRO A 90 7.54 7.09 5.17
CA PRO A 90 8.89 7.25 5.71
C PRO A 90 9.08 8.66 6.27
N GLU A 91 9.88 8.77 7.32
CA GLU A 91 10.34 10.04 7.83
C GLU A 91 11.57 10.46 7.03
N TYR A 92 11.38 11.40 6.12
CA TYR A 92 12.49 11.95 5.36
C TYR A 92 12.95 13.28 5.94
N HIS A 93 14.22 13.34 6.23
CA HIS A 93 14.91 14.64 6.30
C HIS A 93 15.18 15.05 4.86
N LEU A 94 14.41 16.02 4.36
CA LEU A 94 14.49 16.46 2.98
C LEU A 94 15.89 16.99 2.65
N ASN A 95 16.65 16.20 1.89
CA ASN A 95 17.92 16.56 1.31
C ASN A 95 17.74 16.52 -0.20
N ILE A 96 18.21 17.55 -0.90
CA ILE A 96 18.07 17.65 -2.36
C ILE A 96 18.69 16.45 -3.08
N ASP A 97 19.81 15.95 -2.60
CA ASP A 97 20.49 14.80 -3.20
C ASP A 97 19.66 13.52 -3.05
N THR A 98 19.02 13.34 -1.90
CA THR A 98 18.11 12.23 -1.66
C THR A 98 16.89 12.32 -2.57
N LEU A 99 16.33 13.53 -2.75
CA LEU A 99 15.22 13.78 -3.65
C LEU A 99 15.55 13.38 -5.09
N LYS A 100 16.76 13.71 -5.57
CA LYS A 100 17.17 13.37 -6.93
C LYS A 100 17.30 11.87 -7.15
N LYS A 101 17.79 11.13 -6.16
CA LYS A 101 17.98 9.67 -6.26
C LYS A 101 16.68 8.90 -6.18
N GLU A 102 15.74 9.37 -5.38
CA GLU A 102 14.49 8.66 -5.10
C GLU A 102 13.27 9.40 -5.61
N LEU A 103 13.44 10.13 -6.71
CA LEU A 103 12.43 11.03 -7.23
C LEU A 103 11.04 10.41 -7.41
N PRO A 104 10.86 9.20 -7.97
CA PRO A 104 9.52 8.60 -8.09
C PRO A 104 8.85 8.34 -6.73
N VAL A 105 9.62 7.87 -5.76
CA VAL A 105 9.14 7.60 -4.41
C VAL A 105 8.77 8.89 -3.71
N VAL A 106 9.62 9.91 -3.82
CA VAL A 106 9.39 11.23 -3.21
C VAL A 106 8.16 11.90 -3.80
N ILE A 107 7.94 11.79 -5.11
CA ILE A 107 6.76 12.37 -5.75
C ILE A 107 5.49 11.75 -5.18
N ILE A 108 5.46 10.42 -4.99
CA ILE A 108 4.31 9.75 -4.38
C ILE A 108 4.08 10.27 -2.96
N ILE A 109 5.12 10.38 -2.16
CA ILE A 109 5.03 10.87 -0.79
C ILE A 109 4.55 12.32 -0.74
N VAL A 110 5.13 13.19 -1.55
CA VAL A 110 4.74 14.60 -1.62
C VAL A 110 3.29 14.73 -2.04
N TYR A 111 2.87 13.96 -3.04
CA TYR A 111 1.47 13.94 -3.48
C TYR A 111 0.52 13.53 -2.35
N LEU A 112 0.86 12.48 -1.61
CA LEU A 112 0.05 11.98 -0.50
C LEU A 112 0.01 12.94 0.69
N MET A 113 1.06 13.72 0.90
CA MET A 113 1.15 14.65 2.02
C MET A 113 0.66 16.06 1.69
N SER A 114 0.50 16.36 0.43
CA SER A 114 -0.07 17.65 0.03
C SER A 114 -1.59 17.62 0.08
#